data_889037a7ae1fd591d457c28f90bdf2c6
#
_entry.id   889037a7ae1fd591d457c28f90bdf2c6
#
_cell.length_a   1.000
_cell.length_b   1.000
_cell.length_c   1.000
_cell.angle_alpha   90.00
_cell.angle_beta   90.00
_cell.angle_gamma   90.00
#
_symmetry.space_group_name_H-M   'P 1'
#
loop_
_entity.id
_entity.type
_entity.pdbx_description
1 polymer ?
#
loop_
_entity_poly.entity_id
_entity_poly.type
_entity_poly.pdbx_seq_one_letter_code
_entity_poly.pdbx_strand_id
1 'polypeptide(L)'
;MQTVFEYVAVTRDTRTLLLDAAEQVLLDDGLAGASLRRITAVAGVNVAAVNYTFGSKEALLDALLTRVMEPVLAERARRLDEVAGTPGHTVDDLVRALLESMLRVDQRHVALYAEMSVKPRLGGDQRFDETRRSSVQTGIDRMTAALAPLLPGQPPEVLGYRVERLLKMATIHVLDGMPLAQKYGLDPGADGQDLIDDLVAFFSAGLAAPTPLTLRPGSVP
;
A
#
# COMPACT_ATOMS: atom_id res chain seq x y z
N MET A 1 -32.49 29.77 34.64
CA MET A 1 -32.19 29.62 33.20
C MET A 1 -30.96 28.73 33.08
N GLN A 2 -31.19 27.43 33.01
CA GLN A 2 -30.14 26.41 33.01
C GLN A 2 -29.87 26.01 31.58
N THR A 3 -28.69 26.37 31.08
CA THR A 3 -28.25 26.00 29.74
C THR A 3 -27.79 24.55 29.76
N VAL A 4 -28.60 23.68 29.21
CA VAL A 4 -28.25 22.27 28.95
C VAL A 4 -27.29 22.27 27.77
N PHE A 5 -26.00 22.06 28.02
CA PHE A 5 -25.07 21.65 26.99
C PHE A 5 -25.39 20.20 26.64
N GLU A 6 -26.10 20.02 25.56
CA GLU A 6 -26.34 18.73 24.94
C GLU A 6 -25.01 18.23 24.36
N TYR A 7 -24.34 17.38 25.14
CA TYR A 7 -23.15 16.64 24.72
C TYR A 7 -23.64 15.59 23.74
N VAL A 8 -23.65 15.92 22.45
CA VAL A 8 -23.82 14.93 21.38
C VAL A 8 -22.58 14.04 21.39
N ALA A 9 -22.63 13.01 22.22
CA ALA A 9 -21.69 11.90 22.11
C ALA A 9 -21.97 11.23 20.75
N VAL A 10 -21.14 11.49 19.76
CA VAL A 10 -21.08 10.68 18.54
C VAL A 10 -20.73 9.28 18.99
N THR A 11 -21.74 8.42 19.19
CA THR A 11 -21.55 7.00 19.46
C THR A 11 -20.87 6.41 18.22
N ARG A 12 -19.56 6.22 18.30
CA ARG A 12 -18.83 5.51 17.24
C ARG A 12 -19.43 4.13 17.08
N ASP A 13 -19.78 3.79 15.86
CA ASP A 13 -20.24 2.45 15.49
C ASP A 13 -19.23 1.38 15.97
N THR A 14 -19.72 0.26 16.48
CA THR A 14 -18.90 -0.88 16.94
C THR A 14 -17.90 -1.34 15.88
N ARG A 15 -18.27 -1.25 14.61
CA ARG A 15 -17.38 -1.55 13.49
C ARG A 15 -16.16 -0.62 13.48
N THR A 16 -16.37 0.67 13.62
CA THR A 16 -15.32 1.68 13.67
C THR A 16 -14.43 1.50 14.90
N LEU A 17 -15.01 1.27 16.08
CA LEU A 17 -14.24 1.01 17.31
C LEU A 17 -13.31 -0.20 17.17
N LEU A 18 -13.80 -1.28 16.57
CA LEU A 18 -13.00 -2.50 16.35
C LEU A 18 -11.89 -2.29 15.32
N LEU A 19 -12.14 -1.52 14.26
CA LEU A 19 -11.12 -1.20 13.26
C LEU A 19 -10.04 -0.28 13.84
N ASP A 20 -10.41 0.75 14.60
CA ASP A 20 -9.48 1.66 15.27
C ASP A 20 -8.58 0.90 16.27
N ALA A 21 -9.20 0.02 17.06
CA ALA A 21 -8.47 -0.81 18.02
C ALA A 21 -7.54 -1.82 17.34
N ALA A 22 -7.97 -2.43 16.23
CA ALA A 22 -7.14 -3.35 15.47
C ALA A 22 -5.94 -2.64 14.85
N GLU A 23 -6.14 -1.43 14.32
CA GLU A 23 -5.08 -0.59 13.79
C GLU A 23 -4.04 -0.27 14.88
N GLN A 24 -4.50 0.20 16.04
CA GLN A 24 -3.62 0.49 17.17
C GLN A 24 -2.81 -0.74 17.60
N VAL A 25 -3.47 -1.88 17.80
CA VAL A 25 -2.80 -3.12 18.24
C VAL A 25 -1.78 -3.61 17.22
N LEU A 26 -2.06 -3.49 15.92
CA LEU A 26 -1.11 -3.87 14.87
C LEU A 26 0.12 -2.95 14.85
N LEU A 27 -0.06 -1.65 15.09
CA LEU A 27 1.05 -0.71 15.17
C LEU A 27 1.93 -0.96 16.41
N ASP A 28 1.30 -1.27 17.54
CA ASP A 28 1.99 -1.45 18.82
C ASP A 28 2.65 -2.84 18.94
N ASP A 29 1.91 -3.89 18.60
CA ASP A 29 2.25 -5.28 18.92
C ASP A 29 2.56 -6.12 17.66
N GLY A 30 2.39 -5.56 16.46
CA GLY A 30 2.52 -6.26 15.18
C GLY A 30 1.42 -7.31 14.92
N LEU A 31 1.47 -7.97 13.76
CA LEU A 31 0.47 -8.97 13.37
C LEU A 31 0.44 -10.17 14.32
N ALA A 32 1.59 -10.59 14.83
CA ALA A 32 1.70 -11.70 15.76
C ALA A 32 1.03 -11.43 17.12
N GLY A 33 1.10 -10.17 17.60
CA GLY A 33 0.47 -9.73 18.84
C GLY A 33 -1.03 -9.41 18.72
N ALA A 34 -1.55 -9.27 17.49
CA ALA A 34 -2.94 -8.91 17.23
C ALA A 34 -3.91 -10.06 17.53
N SER A 35 -4.18 -10.33 18.80
CA SER A 35 -5.20 -11.30 19.24
C SER A 35 -6.58 -10.66 19.37
N LEU A 36 -7.67 -11.44 19.20
CA LEU A 36 -9.04 -10.96 19.41
C LEU A 36 -9.21 -10.37 20.81
N ARG A 37 -8.62 -11.00 21.83
CA ARG A 37 -8.70 -10.49 23.22
C ARG A 37 -8.03 -9.11 23.35
N ARG A 38 -6.89 -8.91 22.73
CA ARG A 38 -6.17 -7.63 22.76
C ARG A 38 -6.96 -6.55 22.05
N ILE A 39 -7.44 -6.84 20.84
CA ILE A 39 -8.25 -5.88 20.03
C ILE A 39 -9.53 -5.49 20.75
N THR A 40 -10.28 -6.45 21.27
CA THR A 40 -11.54 -6.15 21.95
C THR A 40 -11.36 -5.44 23.29
N ALA A 41 -10.25 -5.73 24.00
CA ALA A 41 -9.90 -4.98 25.20
C ALA A 41 -9.61 -3.50 24.90
N VAL A 42 -8.88 -3.20 23.83
CA VAL A 42 -8.60 -1.82 23.38
C VAL A 42 -9.90 -1.13 22.91
N ALA A 43 -10.75 -1.86 22.15
CA ALA A 43 -12.03 -1.34 21.67
C ALA A 43 -13.08 -1.12 22.79
N GLY A 44 -12.87 -1.67 23.99
CA GLY A 44 -13.85 -1.62 25.06
C GLY A 44 -15.12 -2.45 24.80
N VAL A 45 -15.02 -3.52 23.98
CA VAL A 45 -16.14 -4.40 23.62
C VAL A 45 -15.84 -5.86 23.96
N ASN A 46 -16.85 -6.72 23.95
CA ASN A 46 -16.63 -8.16 24.14
C ASN A 46 -16.22 -8.86 22.82
N VAL A 47 -15.65 -10.07 22.94
CA VAL A 47 -15.19 -10.85 21.77
C VAL A 47 -16.36 -11.22 20.84
N ALA A 48 -17.58 -11.39 21.36
CA ALA A 48 -18.76 -11.68 20.55
C ALA A 48 -19.09 -10.55 19.56
N ALA A 49 -18.70 -9.30 19.86
CA ALA A 49 -18.90 -8.16 18.96
C ALA A 49 -18.14 -8.34 17.64
N VAL A 50 -16.94 -8.94 17.65
CA VAL A 50 -16.17 -9.22 16.41
C VAL A 50 -16.92 -10.23 15.55
N ASN A 51 -17.40 -11.33 16.17
CA ASN A 51 -18.14 -12.36 15.43
C ASN A 51 -19.43 -11.81 14.83
N TYR A 52 -20.12 -10.94 15.57
CA TYR A 52 -21.34 -10.30 15.09
C TYR A 52 -21.08 -9.32 13.95
N THR A 53 -20.01 -8.51 14.04
CA THR A 53 -19.73 -7.40 13.12
C THR A 53 -18.96 -7.85 11.88
N PHE A 54 -18.01 -8.79 12.02
CA PHE A 54 -17.10 -9.19 10.97
C PHE A 54 -17.14 -10.71 10.69
N GLY A 55 -17.70 -11.52 11.55
CA GLY A 55 -17.73 -12.98 11.43
C GLY A 55 -16.45 -13.67 11.94
N SER A 56 -15.28 -13.08 11.72
CA SER A 56 -13.99 -13.67 12.16
C SER A 56 -12.93 -12.58 12.40
N LYS A 57 -11.80 -12.99 13.01
CA LYS A 57 -10.61 -12.13 13.13
C LYS A 57 -10.04 -11.78 11.76
N GLU A 58 -9.98 -12.75 10.89
CA GLU A 58 -9.47 -12.61 9.53
C GLU A 58 -10.29 -11.56 8.76
N ALA A 59 -11.60 -11.63 8.80
CA ALA A 59 -12.48 -10.64 8.17
C ALA A 59 -12.36 -9.22 8.76
N LEU A 60 -12.11 -9.10 10.07
CA LEU A 60 -11.78 -7.82 10.70
C LEU A 60 -10.47 -7.25 10.14
N LEU A 61 -9.43 -8.08 10.04
CA LEU A 61 -8.13 -7.65 9.52
C LEU A 61 -8.18 -7.34 8.02
N ASP A 62 -8.96 -8.08 7.22
CA ASP A 62 -9.22 -7.76 5.82
C ASP A 62 -9.93 -6.40 5.65
N ALA A 63 -10.94 -6.14 6.50
CA ALA A 63 -11.62 -4.86 6.50
C ALA A 63 -10.69 -3.70 6.93
N LEU A 64 -9.77 -3.94 7.85
CA LEU A 64 -8.74 -2.97 8.23
C LEU A 64 -7.78 -2.72 7.08
N LEU A 65 -7.28 -3.77 6.41
CA LEU A 65 -6.41 -3.64 5.26
C LEU A 65 -7.06 -2.81 4.14
N THR A 66 -8.34 -3.08 3.85
CA THR A 66 -9.12 -2.31 2.88
C THR A 66 -9.18 -0.83 3.29
N ARG A 67 -9.53 -0.53 4.54
CA ARG A 67 -9.60 0.84 5.07
C ARG A 67 -8.27 1.59 4.95
N VAL A 68 -7.16 0.92 5.22
CA VAL A 68 -5.81 1.49 5.16
C VAL A 68 -5.37 1.72 3.71
N MET A 69 -5.72 0.79 2.82
CA MET A 69 -5.26 0.84 1.42
C MET A 69 -6.07 1.79 0.55
N GLU A 70 -7.35 1.97 0.82
CA GLU A 70 -8.25 2.75 -0.03
C GLU A 70 -7.74 4.19 -0.30
N PRO A 71 -7.35 4.99 0.71
CA PRO A 71 -6.82 6.35 0.48
C PRO A 71 -5.52 6.33 -0.35
N VAL A 72 -4.64 5.35 -0.10
CA VAL A 72 -3.36 5.20 -0.82
C VAL A 72 -3.61 4.92 -2.30
N LEU A 73 -4.51 3.97 -2.57
CA LEU A 73 -4.83 3.55 -3.93
C LEU A 73 -5.57 4.66 -4.70
N ALA A 74 -6.48 5.39 -4.04
CA ALA A 74 -7.18 6.51 -4.62
C ALA A 74 -6.24 7.65 -5.01
N GLU A 75 -5.33 8.05 -4.12
CA GLU A 75 -4.34 9.09 -4.40
C GLU A 75 -3.37 8.67 -5.51
N ARG A 76 -2.93 7.43 -5.50
CA ARG A 76 -2.10 6.87 -6.58
C ARG A 76 -2.81 6.89 -7.93
N ALA A 77 -4.05 6.44 -7.97
CA ALA A 77 -4.85 6.43 -9.20
C ALA A 77 -5.02 7.84 -9.75
N ARG A 78 -5.39 8.79 -8.90
CA ARG A 78 -5.55 10.21 -9.28
C ARG A 78 -4.27 10.78 -9.88
N ARG A 79 -3.12 10.57 -9.25
CA ARG A 79 -1.82 11.08 -9.73
C ARG A 79 -1.40 10.46 -11.05
N LEU A 80 -1.55 9.14 -11.18
CA LEU A 80 -1.24 8.46 -12.44
C LEU A 80 -2.12 8.95 -13.58
N ASP A 81 -3.41 9.19 -13.33
CA ASP A 81 -4.33 9.71 -14.36
C ASP A 81 -3.97 11.16 -14.76
N GLU A 82 -3.61 12.01 -13.79
CA GLU A 82 -3.16 13.37 -14.06
C GLU A 82 -1.90 13.40 -14.94
N VAL A 83 -0.89 12.57 -14.59
CA VAL A 83 0.34 12.48 -15.38
C VAL A 83 0.07 11.88 -16.76
N ALA A 84 -0.67 10.77 -16.83
CA ALA A 84 -0.99 10.12 -18.11
C ALA A 84 -1.83 11.01 -19.04
N GLY A 85 -2.63 11.93 -18.51
CA GLY A 85 -3.37 12.95 -19.24
C GLY A 85 -2.53 14.14 -19.71
N THR A 86 -1.29 14.27 -19.26
CA THR A 86 -0.41 15.40 -19.62
C THR A 86 0.31 15.07 -20.94
N PRO A 87 0.18 15.90 -21.99
CA PRO A 87 0.91 15.65 -23.24
C PRO A 87 2.43 15.64 -23.05
N GLY A 88 3.09 14.63 -23.61
CA GLY A 88 4.55 14.50 -23.55
C GLY A 88 5.09 13.97 -22.21
N HIS A 89 4.24 13.42 -21.35
CA HIS A 89 4.70 12.74 -20.13
C HIS A 89 5.65 11.59 -20.45
N THR A 90 6.52 11.29 -19.53
CA THR A 90 7.60 10.31 -19.64
C THR A 90 7.41 9.13 -18.67
N VAL A 91 8.24 8.10 -18.82
CA VAL A 91 8.32 7.00 -17.84
C VAL A 91 8.70 7.53 -16.47
N ASP A 92 9.63 8.50 -16.40
CA ASP A 92 10.08 9.12 -15.16
C ASP A 92 8.93 9.83 -14.43
N ASP A 93 8.07 10.54 -15.16
CA ASP A 93 6.92 11.24 -14.58
C ASP A 93 5.93 10.25 -13.95
N LEU A 94 5.66 9.12 -14.61
CA LEU A 94 4.79 8.07 -14.07
C LEU A 94 5.40 7.39 -12.84
N VAL A 95 6.70 7.08 -12.88
CA VAL A 95 7.41 6.48 -11.74
C VAL A 95 7.45 7.45 -10.57
N ARG A 96 7.73 8.73 -10.81
CA ARG A 96 7.70 9.79 -9.80
C ARG A 96 6.33 9.92 -9.16
N ALA A 97 5.26 9.99 -9.94
CA ALA A 97 3.89 10.06 -9.44
C ALA A 97 3.55 8.88 -8.53
N LEU A 98 4.02 7.68 -8.90
CA LEU A 98 3.85 6.48 -8.08
C LEU A 98 4.59 6.60 -6.74
N LEU A 99 5.88 6.95 -6.74
CA LEU A 99 6.72 7.05 -5.54
C LEU A 99 6.21 8.14 -4.60
N GLU A 100 5.92 9.33 -5.12
CA GLU A 100 5.39 10.43 -4.32
C GLU A 100 4.01 10.13 -3.72
N SER A 101 3.17 9.34 -4.42
CA SER A 101 1.89 8.92 -3.86
C SER A 101 2.04 8.08 -2.59
N MET A 102 3.14 7.33 -2.47
CA MET A 102 3.45 6.53 -1.28
C MET A 102 4.03 7.37 -0.13
N LEU A 103 4.77 8.43 -0.45
CA LEU A 103 5.38 9.33 0.55
C LEU A 103 4.38 10.30 1.18
N ARG A 104 3.31 10.64 0.47
CA ARG A 104 2.26 11.57 0.95
C ARG A 104 1.20 10.92 1.82
N VAL A 105 1.20 9.60 1.90
CA VAL A 105 0.31 8.85 2.79
C VAL A 105 0.88 8.85 4.21
N ASP A 106 0.00 8.79 5.20
CA ASP A 106 0.43 8.60 6.60
C ASP A 106 1.36 7.37 6.69
N GLN A 107 2.58 7.59 7.16
CA GLN A 107 3.60 6.55 7.26
C GLN A 107 3.14 5.35 8.11
N ARG A 108 2.19 5.57 9.04
CA ARG A 108 1.55 4.50 9.79
C ARG A 108 0.77 3.55 8.88
N HIS A 109 0.08 4.07 7.87
CA HIS A 109 -0.64 3.23 6.90
C HIS A 109 0.33 2.42 6.02
N VAL A 110 1.46 3.00 5.64
CA VAL A 110 2.51 2.25 4.92
C VAL A 110 3.09 1.13 5.80
N ALA A 111 3.35 1.41 7.07
CA ALA A 111 3.83 0.42 8.04
C ALA A 111 2.81 -0.70 8.25
N LEU A 112 1.53 -0.37 8.40
CA LEU A 112 0.44 -1.36 8.50
C LEU A 112 0.32 -2.22 7.25
N TYR A 113 0.40 -1.62 6.08
CA TYR A 113 0.40 -2.37 4.82
C TYR A 113 1.58 -3.34 4.75
N ALA A 114 2.77 -2.90 5.11
CA ALA A 114 3.94 -3.76 5.13
C ALA A 114 3.79 -4.90 6.13
N GLU A 115 3.29 -4.62 7.34
CA GLU A 115 3.03 -5.62 8.38
C GLU A 115 2.02 -6.67 7.92
N MET A 116 0.94 -6.25 7.29
CA MET A 116 -0.16 -7.13 6.88
C MET A 116 0.07 -7.82 5.53
N SER A 117 0.88 -7.25 4.65
CA SER A 117 1.00 -7.71 3.26
C SER A 117 2.39 -8.23 2.89
N VAL A 118 3.45 -7.66 3.45
CA VAL A 118 4.84 -8.04 3.11
C VAL A 118 5.34 -9.15 4.04
N LYS A 119 5.24 -8.95 5.35
CA LYS A 119 5.74 -9.91 6.35
C LYS A 119 5.07 -11.28 6.29
N PRO A 120 3.72 -11.40 6.16
CA PRO A 120 3.07 -12.72 6.06
C PRO A 120 3.53 -13.53 4.85
N ARG A 121 3.85 -12.88 3.72
CA ARG A 121 4.37 -13.58 2.53
C ARG A 121 5.74 -14.20 2.76
N LEU A 122 6.59 -13.55 3.54
CA LEU A 122 7.89 -14.10 3.93
C LEU A 122 7.71 -15.32 4.86
N GLY A 123 6.59 -15.36 5.61
CA GLY A 123 6.20 -16.48 6.48
C GLY A 123 5.30 -17.54 5.83
N GLY A 124 4.94 -17.40 4.54
CA GLY A 124 4.09 -18.36 3.82
C GLY A 124 2.59 -18.27 4.15
N ASP A 125 2.12 -17.23 4.85
CA ASP A 125 0.70 -17.03 5.16
C ASP A 125 -0.04 -16.36 3.99
N GLN A 126 -1.00 -17.06 3.39
CA GLN A 126 -1.74 -16.61 2.20
C GLN A 126 -3.15 -16.06 2.51
N ARG A 127 -3.53 -15.95 3.78
CA ARG A 127 -4.92 -15.64 4.19
C ARG A 127 -5.45 -14.27 3.74
N PHE A 128 -4.57 -13.31 3.48
CA PHE A 128 -4.93 -11.96 3.04
C PHE A 128 -4.79 -11.76 1.51
N ASP A 129 -4.70 -12.85 0.75
CA ASP A 129 -4.22 -12.77 -0.64
C ASP A 129 -5.26 -12.23 -1.62
N GLU A 130 -6.57 -12.46 -1.41
CA GLU A 130 -7.58 -12.16 -2.43
C GLU A 130 -8.00 -10.68 -2.45
N THR A 131 -8.37 -10.11 -1.30
CA THR A 131 -8.75 -8.69 -1.19
C THR A 131 -7.58 -7.78 -1.59
N ARG A 132 -6.39 -8.10 -1.12
CA ARG A 132 -5.16 -7.39 -1.48
C ARG A 132 -4.82 -7.54 -2.96
N ARG A 133 -4.95 -8.75 -3.52
CA ARG A 133 -4.61 -9.05 -4.91
C ARG A 133 -5.47 -8.24 -5.87
N SER A 134 -6.77 -8.15 -5.65
CA SER A 134 -7.70 -7.37 -6.45
C SER A 134 -7.37 -5.87 -6.42
N SER A 135 -7.16 -5.29 -5.24
CA SER A 135 -6.89 -3.86 -5.09
C SER A 135 -5.54 -3.46 -5.68
N VAL A 136 -4.49 -4.26 -5.45
CA VAL A 136 -3.15 -4.03 -5.99
C VAL A 136 -3.14 -4.26 -7.50
N GLN A 137 -3.85 -5.28 -8.00
CA GLN A 137 -3.90 -5.60 -9.42
C GLN A 137 -4.47 -4.45 -10.25
N THR A 138 -5.55 -3.81 -9.81
CA THR A 138 -6.10 -2.62 -10.49
C THR A 138 -5.06 -1.51 -10.63
N GLY A 139 -4.23 -1.29 -9.62
CA GLY A 139 -3.14 -0.31 -9.67
C GLY A 139 -2.01 -0.70 -10.64
N ILE A 140 -1.67 -2.00 -10.69
CA ILE A 140 -0.69 -2.56 -11.62
C ILE A 140 -1.18 -2.40 -13.06
N ASP A 141 -2.44 -2.76 -13.33
CA ASP A 141 -3.05 -2.68 -14.66
C ASP A 141 -3.07 -1.23 -15.17
N ARG A 142 -3.46 -0.28 -14.31
CA ARG A 142 -3.47 1.16 -14.62
C ARG A 142 -2.07 1.68 -14.98
N MET A 143 -1.07 1.37 -14.17
CA MET A 143 0.31 1.78 -14.42
C MET A 143 0.86 1.12 -15.70
N THR A 144 0.57 -0.16 -15.90
CA THR A 144 0.97 -0.91 -17.10
C THR A 144 0.36 -0.30 -18.36
N ALA A 145 -0.93 0.05 -18.32
CA ALA A 145 -1.61 0.72 -19.43
C ALA A 145 -0.99 2.10 -19.77
N ALA A 146 -0.62 2.87 -18.74
CA ALA A 146 0.03 4.17 -18.94
C ALA A 146 1.46 4.04 -19.50
N LEU A 147 2.20 2.98 -19.13
CA LEU A 147 3.57 2.74 -19.60
C LEU A 147 3.63 2.12 -21.01
N ALA A 148 2.64 1.35 -21.42
CA ALA A 148 2.68 0.60 -22.69
C ALA A 148 2.94 1.49 -23.92
N PRO A 149 2.34 2.67 -24.07
CA PRO A 149 2.62 3.58 -25.20
C PRO A 149 4.05 4.14 -25.18
N LEU A 150 4.65 4.28 -23.99
CA LEU A 150 6.00 4.83 -23.79
C LEU A 150 7.09 3.77 -23.99
N LEU A 151 6.74 2.49 -23.87
CA LEU A 151 7.65 1.35 -23.94
C LEU A 151 7.15 0.29 -24.94
N PRO A 152 6.97 0.64 -26.22
CA PRO A 152 6.31 -0.22 -27.22
C PRO A 152 7.09 -1.53 -27.51
N GLY A 153 8.35 -1.63 -27.09
CA GLY A 153 9.16 -2.85 -27.21
C GLY A 153 8.99 -3.85 -26.07
N GLN A 154 8.17 -3.54 -25.06
CA GLN A 154 7.95 -4.40 -23.89
C GLN A 154 6.58 -5.07 -23.95
N PRO A 155 6.48 -6.41 -23.81
CA PRO A 155 5.19 -7.08 -23.65
C PRO A 155 4.44 -6.59 -22.40
N PRO A 156 3.11 -6.41 -22.46
CA PRO A 156 2.32 -5.95 -21.33
C PRO A 156 2.50 -6.79 -20.06
N GLU A 157 2.64 -8.10 -20.18
CA GLU A 157 2.85 -9.02 -19.07
C GLU A 157 4.21 -8.80 -18.38
N VAL A 158 5.23 -8.46 -19.17
CA VAL A 158 6.56 -8.10 -18.63
C VAL A 158 6.50 -6.76 -17.92
N LEU A 159 5.78 -5.79 -18.49
CA LEU A 159 5.56 -4.50 -17.83
C LEU A 159 4.79 -4.68 -16.51
N GLY A 160 3.70 -5.43 -16.51
CA GLY A 160 2.93 -5.74 -15.29
C GLY A 160 3.79 -6.40 -14.21
N TYR A 161 4.58 -7.40 -14.57
CA TYR A 161 5.53 -8.05 -13.67
C TYR A 161 6.56 -7.05 -13.10
N ARG A 162 7.11 -6.16 -13.93
CA ARG A 162 8.07 -5.13 -13.49
C ARG A 162 7.43 -4.09 -12.58
N VAL A 163 6.22 -3.63 -12.92
CA VAL A 163 5.43 -2.72 -12.09
C VAL A 163 5.15 -3.32 -10.71
N GLU A 164 4.76 -4.60 -10.65
CA GLU A 164 4.55 -5.28 -9.36
C GLU A 164 5.84 -5.35 -8.54
N ARG A 165 6.97 -5.63 -9.16
CA ARG A 165 8.28 -5.61 -8.48
C ARG A 165 8.64 -4.21 -7.98
N LEU A 166 8.44 -3.18 -8.81
CA LEU A 166 8.67 -1.79 -8.43
C LEU A 166 7.84 -1.43 -7.20
N LEU A 167 6.54 -1.73 -7.20
CA LEU A 167 5.65 -1.47 -6.06
C LEU A 167 6.15 -2.14 -4.77
N LYS A 168 6.59 -3.39 -4.85
CA LYS A 168 7.13 -4.11 -3.69
C LYS A 168 8.43 -3.49 -3.17
N MET A 169 9.35 -3.15 -4.07
CA MET A 169 10.62 -2.51 -3.72
C MET A 169 10.39 -1.10 -3.16
N ALA A 170 9.52 -0.31 -3.79
CA ALA A 170 9.17 1.02 -3.32
C ALA A 170 8.54 1.00 -1.92
N THR A 171 7.67 0.02 -1.62
CA THR A 171 7.09 -0.14 -0.28
C THR A 171 8.17 -0.36 0.78
N ILE A 172 9.14 -1.25 0.50
CA ILE A 172 10.27 -1.49 1.42
C ILE A 172 11.13 -0.24 1.55
N HIS A 173 11.38 0.45 0.43
CA HIS A 173 12.21 1.65 0.43
C HIS A 173 11.61 2.81 1.22
N VAL A 174 10.29 3.01 1.16
CA VAL A 174 9.59 4.02 1.98
C VAL A 174 9.78 3.75 3.48
N LEU A 175 9.90 2.47 3.88
CA LEU A 175 10.10 2.09 5.29
C LEU A 175 11.57 2.19 5.75
N ASP A 176 12.54 1.98 4.86
CA ASP A 176 13.96 1.82 5.23
C ASP A 176 14.92 2.70 4.40
N GLY A 177 14.42 3.47 3.45
CA GLY A 177 15.27 4.21 2.49
C GLY A 177 16.19 5.24 3.13
N MET A 178 15.69 6.04 4.08
CA MET A 178 16.49 7.04 4.80
C MET A 178 17.59 6.39 5.66
N PRO A 179 17.29 5.40 6.52
CA PRO A 179 18.31 4.64 7.24
C PRO A 179 19.34 3.97 6.32
N LEU A 180 18.90 3.46 5.17
CA LEU A 180 19.78 2.81 4.20
C LEU A 180 20.77 3.81 3.58
N ALA A 181 20.30 4.97 3.13
CA ALA A 181 21.17 6.02 2.59
C ALA A 181 22.22 6.48 3.62
N GLN A 182 21.79 6.73 4.86
CA GLN A 182 22.70 7.11 5.96
C GLN A 182 23.76 6.05 6.24
N LYS A 183 23.41 4.76 6.21
CA LYS A 183 24.35 3.65 6.39
C LYS A 183 25.50 3.69 5.37
N TYR A 184 25.22 4.15 4.15
CA TYR A 184 26.23 4.27 3.09
C TYR A 184 26.85 5.68 2.99
N GLY A 185 26.54 6.59 3.92
CA GLY A 185 27.06 7.96 3.93
C GLY A 185 26.51 8.81 2.77
N LEU A 186 25.34 8.45 2.22
CA LEU A 186 24.67 9.21 1.19
C LEU A 186 23.79 10.29 1.81
N ASP A 187 23.81 11.49 1.23
CA ASP A 187 22.92 12.58 1.60
C ASP A 187 21.62 12.43 0.82
N PRO A 188 20.47 12.23 1.48
CA PRO A 188 19.18 12.11 0.80
C PRO A 188 18.64 13.42 0.23
N GLY A 189 19.35 14.54 0.42
CA GLY A 189 18.90 15.88 0.05
C GLY A 189 17.84 16.47 0.99
N ALA A 190 17.43 17.68 0.72
CA ALA A 190 16.34 18.31 1.46
C ALA A 190 15.04 17.51 1.27
N ASP A 191 14.40 17.15 2.37
CA ASP A 191 13.16 16.37 2.40
C ASP A 191 13.23 15.02 1.66
N GLY A 192 14.44 14.47 1.44
CA GLY A 192 14.65 13.20 0.74
C GLY A 192 14.47 13.28 -0.78
N GLN A 193 14.50 14.46 -1.38
CA GLN A 193 14.23 14.64 -2.82
C GLN A 193 15.27 13.93 -3.69
N ASP A 194 16.55 14.01 -3.33
CA ASP A 194 17.62 13.36 -4.10
C ASP A 194 17.48 11.84 -4.10
N LEU A 195 16.97 11.29 -3.01
CA LEU A 195 16.66 9.87 -2.90
C LEU A 195 15.48 9.47 -3.82
N ILE A 196 14.47 10.33 -3.95
CA ILE A 196 13.36 10.10 -4.88
C ILE A 196 13.88 10.16 -6.32
N ASP A 197 14.72 11.11 -6.64
CA ASP A 197 15.29 11.28 -7.98
C ASP A 197 16.15 10.08 -8.38
N ASP A 198 16.97 9.56 -7.47
CA ASP A 198 17.75 8.33 -7.68
C ASP A 198 16.84 7.12 -7.92
N LEU A 199 15.79 6.97 -7.12
CA LEU A 199 14.82 5.90 -7.29
C LEU A 199 14.06 5.99 -8.61
N VAL A 200 13.67 7.20 -9.03
CA VAL A 200 13.03 7.42 -10.33
C VAL A 200 13.95 6.95 -11.44
N ALA A 201 15.20 7.39 -11.44
CA ALA A 201 16.18 7.00 -12.46
C ALA A 201 16.39 5.47 -12.49
N PHE A 202 16.56 4.84 -11.31
CA PHE A 202 16.77 3.40 -11.18
C PHE A 202 15.58 2.58 -11.70
N PHE A 203 14.36 2.93 -11.28
CA PHE A 203 13.16 2.20 -11.67
C PHE A 203 12.77 2.43 -13.13
N SER A 204 12.90 3.64 -13.64
CA SER A 204 12.63 3.95 -15.04
C SER A 204 13.56 3.17 -15.96
N ALA A 205 14.85 3.14 -15.65
CA ALA A 205 15.81 2.34 -16.40
C ALA A 205 15.46 0.84 -16.34
N GLY A 206 15.06 0.34 -15.19
CA GLY A 206 14.63 -1.04 -14.98
C GLY A 206 13.36 -1.42 -15.76
N LEU A 207 12.40 -0.50 -15.87
CA LEU A 207 11.18 -0.69 -16.67
C LEU A 207 11.50 -0.76 -18.16
N ALA A 208 12.41 0.07 -18.65
CA ALA A 208 12.80 0.15 -20.05
C ALA A 208 13.82 -0.93 -20.47
N ALA A 209 14.52 -1.56 -19.53
CA ALA A 209 15.58 -2.51 -19.82
C ALA A 209 15.12 -3.68 -20.72
N PRO A 210 15.95 -4.20 -21.64
CA PRO A 210 15.65 -5.43 -22.36
C PRO A 210 15.33 -6.59 -21.41
N THR A 211 14.43 -7.48 -21.81
CA THR A 211 14.08 -8.64 -20.98
C THR A 211 14.48 -9.95 -21.64
N PRO A 212 15.15 -10.86 -20.91
CA PRO A 212 15.34 -12.24 -21.34
C PRO A 212 14.10 -13.12 -21.05
N LEU A 213 13.08 -12.57 -20.38
CA LEU A 213 11.87 -13.32 -20.00
C LEU A 213 11.02 -13.57 -21.25
N THR A 214 10.60 -14.82 -21.41
CA THR A 214 9.66 -15.25 -22.45
C THR A 214 8.37 -15.72 -21.82
N LEU A 215 7.25 -15.39 -22.48
CA LEU A 215 5.94 -15.87 -22.05
C LEU A 215 5.85 -17.39 -22.26
N ARG A 216 5.31 -18.12 -21.26
CA ARG A 216 5.02 -19.54 -21.43
C ARG A 216 3.81 -19.70 -22.37
N PRO A 217 3.85 -20.59 -23.36
CA PRO A 217 2.69 -20.89 -24.17
C PRO A 217 1.51 -21.35 -23.28
N GLY A 218 0.36 -20.69 -23.38
CA GLY A 218 -0.85 -21.03 -22.61
C GLY A 218 -1.02 -20.38 -21.24
N SER A 219 -0.15 -19.46 -20.84
CA SER A 219 -0.29 -18.67 -19.61
C SER A 219 -0.91 -17.29 -19.91
N VAL A 220 -2.13 -17.28 -20.45
CA VAL A 220 -2.98 -16.08 -20.39
C VAL A 220 -3.88 -16.25 -19.17
N PRO A 221 -3.92 -15.24 -18.23
CA PRO A 221 -4.81 -15.28 -17.09
C PRO A 221 -6.28 -15.26 -17.48
#